data_80fe9fa05f7948fe5e8fb7f15484157b
#
_entry.id   80fe9fa05f7948fe5e8fb7f15484157b
#
_cell.length_a   1.000
_cell.length_b   1.000
_cell.length_c   1.000
_cell.angle_alpha   90.00
_cell.angle_beta   90.00
_cell.angle_gamma   90.00
#
_symmetry.space_group_name_H-M   'P 1'
#
loop_
_entity.id
_entity.type
_entity.pdbx_description
1 polymer ?
#
loop_
_entity_poly.entity_id
_entity_poly.type
_entity_poly.pdbx_seq_one_letter_code
_entity_poly.pdbx_strand_id
1 'polypeptide(L)'
;TLLLTVQIPVLTSAREIVTDTGNYTVFTENNESDKTADIVKEYCKGASTKMSFRGKLTQVYCPKKSTTYIYRVKNMPSNGRITKVSSSNGKVAKISIGDNNVRIKPLKVGKSTIKVTVKTGRLLTTFTSQLTVYKWSNPVANYKIGNKQIKNQFKNTNIYNYKLGSKKTLKFDVKAKTGWKMTSFTYYDKLGKSTSYLSSSKKIKLEKGGSVQINFTNQKTGLVENVVIWIK
;
A
#
# COMPACT_ATOMS: atom_id res chain seq x y z
N THR A 1 36.12 -36.55 3.22
CA THR A 1 35.11 -35.58 3.69
C THR A 1 35.53 -34.20 3.16
N LEU A 2 34.88 -33.76 2.08
CA LEU A 2 35.13 -32.44 1.47
C LEU A 2 34.33 -31.41 2.27
N LEU A 3 35.00 -30.54 3.03
CA LEU A 3 34.36 -29.37 3.63
C LEU A 3 34.13 -28.31 2.53
N LEU A 4 32.89 -28.14 2.10
CA LEU A 4 32.49 -26.99 1.29
C LEU A 4 32.38 -25.80 2.23
N THR A 5 33.38 -24.93 2.24
CA THR A 5 33.27 -23.60 2.85
C THR A 5 32.46 -22.72 1.92
N VAL A 6 31.19 -22.49 2.27
CA VAL A 6 30.38 -21.43 1.63
C VAL A 6 30.96 -20.10 2.09
N GLN A 7 31.72 -19.43 1.22
CA GLN A 7 32.11 -18.04 1.43
C GLN A 7 30.86 -17.17 1.28
N ILE A 8 30.34 -16.69 2.40
CA ILE A 8 29.33 -15.62 2.40
C ILE A 8 30.08 -14.35 1.96
N PRO A 9 29.70 -13.69 0.87
CA PRO A 9 30.34 -12.45 0.47
C PRO A 9 30.17 -11.42 1.59
N VAL A 10 31.28 -10.97 2.17
CA VAL A 10 31.31 -9.91 3.17
C VAL A 10 30.96 -8.61 2.42
N LEU A 11 29.86 -7.99 2.79
CA LEU A 11 29.48 -6.65 2.29
C LEU A 11 30.49 -5.63 2.83
N THR A 12 31.36 -5.11 1.98
CA THR A 12 32.53 -4.34 2.39
C THR A 12 32.34 -2.82 2.41
N SER A 13 31.24 -2.28 1.88
CA SER A 13 30.93 -0.85 2.03
C SER A 13 29.42 -0.59 2.07
N ALA A 14 29.00 0.20 3.04
CA ALA A 14 27.67 0.75 3.17
C ALA A 14 27.75 2.27 3.29
N ARG A 15 27.01 3.02 2.48
CA ARG A 15 26.82 4.46 2.64
C ARG A 15 25.36 4.76 2.87
N GLU A 16 25.05 5.53 3.89
CA GLU A 16 23.74 6.11 4.08
C GLU A 16 23.65 7.43 3.30
N ILE A 17 22.68 7.53 2.41
CA ILE A 17 22.42 8.74 1.64
C ILE A 17 21.09 9.30 2.11
N VAL A 18 21.11 10.51 2.66
CA VAL A 18 19.91 11.24 3.06
C VAL A 18 19.45 12.10 1.88
N THR A 19 18.20 11.96 1.48
CA THR A 19 17.55 12.78 0.44
C THR A 19 16.22 13.28 0.96
N ASP A 20 15.64 14.30 0.32
CA ASP A 20 14.30 14.84 0.63
C ASP A 20 13.18 13.79 0.52
N THR A 21 13.45 12.64 -0.07
CA THR A 21 12.51 11.51 -0.22
C THR A 21 12.67 10.41 0.83
N GLY A 22 13.64 10.53 1.74
CA GLY A 22 13.93 9.57 2.81
C GLY A 22 15.37 9.04 2.79
N ASN A 23 15.74 8.32 3.84
CA ASN A 23 17.06 7.71 3.97
C ASN A 23 17.11 6.39 3.20
N TYR A 24 18.16 6.16 2.44
CA TYR A 24 18.44 4.86 1.83
C TYR A 24 19.92 4.50 1.99
N THR A 25 20.19 3.20 2.11
CA THR A 25 21.54 2.65 2.21
C THR A 25 21.84 1.91 0.91
N VAL A 26 22.97 2.24 0.29
CA VAL A 26 23.45 1.59 -0.93
C VAL A 26 24.59 0.65 -0.58
N PHE A 27 24.50 -0.59 -1.01
CA PHE A 27 25.54 -1.61 -0.84
C PHE A 27 26.01 -2.08 -2.21
N THR A 28 27.33 -2.30 -2.37
CA THR A 28 27.89 -2.95 -3.56
C THR A 28 28.38 -4.35 -3.23
N GLU A 29 28.18 -5.27 -4.14
CA GLU A 29 28.56 -6.69 -3.94
C GLU A 29 30.04 -6.97 -4.19
N ASN A 30 30.89 -5.95 -4.53
CA ASN A 30 32.32 -6.14 -4.84
C ASN A 30 33.24 -5.17 -4.11
N ASN A 31 34.46 -5.66 -3.78
CA ASN A 31 35.52 -5.07 -2.97
C ASN A 31 36.28 -3.87 -3.62
N GLU A 32 35.72 -3.12 -4.52
CA GLU A 32 36.40 -1.98 -5.15
C GLU A 32 35.82 -0.65 -4.65
N SER A 33 36.43 -0.09 -3.62
CA SER A 33 35.98 1.14 -2.94
C SER A 33 35.92 2.39 -3.84
N ASP A 34 36.77 2.49 -4.86
CA ASP A 34 36.80 3.65 -5.74
C ASP A 34 35.70 3.66 -6.81
N LYS A 35 35.29 2.48 -7.31
CA LYS A 35 34.22 2.37 -8.30
C LYS A 35 32.82 2.55 -7.73
N THR A 36 32.65 2.39 -6.42
CA THR A 36 31.34 2.55 -5.76
C THR A 36 30.84 3.99 -5.83
N ALA A 37 31.74 4.96 -5.66
CA ALA A 37 31.39 6.38 -5.73
C ALA A 37 30.96 6.80 -7.15
N ASP A 38 31.60 6.23 -8.17
CA ASP A 38 31.31 6.51 -9.57
C ASP A 38 30.03 5.82 -10.04
N ILE A 39 29.79 4.57 -9.62
CA ILE A 39 28.52 3.85 -9.88
C ILE A 39 27.33 4.60 -9.22
N VAL A 40 27.49 5.10 -7.99
CA VAL A 40 26.46 5.91 -7.32
C VAL A 40 26.27 7.25 -8.02
N LYS A 41 27.35 7.91 -8.47
CA LYS A 41 27.28 9.16 -9.26
C LYS A 41 26.62 8.94 -10.63
N GLU A 42 26.96 7.86 -11.32
CA GLU A 42 26.38 7.52 -12.63
C GLU A 42 24.90 7.16 -12.49
N TYR A 43 24.53 6.36 -11.50
CA TYR A 43 23.13 6.05 -11.16
C TYR A 43 22.34 7.32 -10.82
N CYS A 44 22.96 8.28 -10.12
CA CYS A 44 22.32 9.56 -9.77
C CYS A 44 22.30 10.56 -10.94
N LYS A 45 23.23 10.49 -11.89
CA LYS A 45 23.29 11.38 -13.07
C LYS A 45 22.32 10.97 -14.18
N GLY A 46 22.05 9.69 -14.38
CA GLY A 46 21.20 9.17 -15.46
C GLY A 46 19.70 9.16 -15.18
N ALA A 47 19.27 9.37 -13.93
CA ALA A 47 17.87 9.32 -13.56
C ALA A 47 17.28 10.72 -13.48
N SER A 48 16.57 11.16 -14.51
CA SER A 48 15.63 12.30 -14.40
C SER A 48 14.58 12.10 -13.30
N THR A 49 14.50 10.89 -12.73
CA THR A 49 13.57 10.49 -11.66
C THR A 49 14.21 9.43 -10.76
N LYS A 50 14.73 9.83 -9.60
CA LYS A 50 15.31 8.90 -8.62
C LYS A 50 14.28 7.85 -8.18
N MET A 51 14.71 6.58 -8.08
CA MET A 51 13.93 5.51 -7.47
C MET A 51 13.58 5.87 -6.03
N SER A 52 12.34 5.72 -5.62
CA SER A 52 11.88 6.09 -4.27
C SER A 52 10.81 5.15 -3.72
N PHE A 53 10.79 5.04 -2.39
CA PHE A 53 9.72 4.38 -1.66
C PHE A 53 9.20 5.32 -0.57
N ARG A 54 7.93 5.26 -0.24
CA ARG A 54 7.30 6.19 0.72
C ARG A 54 7.94 6.08 2.09
N GLY A 55 8.48 7.17 2.64
CA GLY A 55 9.10 7.21 3.98
C GLY A 55 8.10 7.01 5.13
N LYS A 56 6.82 7.38 4.93
CA LYS A 56 5.73 7.16 5.89
C LYS A 56 4.59 6.37 5.25
N LEU A 57 4.13 5.34 5.95
CA LEU A 57 3.01 4.49 5.57
C LEU A 57 1.95 4.51 6.67
N THR A 58 0.72 4.77 6.28
CA THR A 58 -0.43 4.74 7.18
C THR A 58 -1.40 3.65 6.73
N GLN A 59 -1.78 2.77 7.63
CA GLN A 59 -2.70 1.69 7.37
C GLN A 59 -3.72 1.54 8.49
N VAL A 60 -4.77 0.78 8.21
CA VAL A 60 -5.85 0.52 9.15
C VAL A 60 -6.00 -0.96 9.41
N TYR A 61 -6.02 -1.33 10.67
CA TYR A 61 -6.33 -2.67 11.13
C TYR A 61 -7.84 -2.81 11.37
N CYS A 62 -8.47 -3.75 10.65
CA CYS A 62 -9.86 -4.11 10.83
C CYS A 62 -9.94 -5.48 11.53
N PRO A 63 -10.55 -5.59 12.74
CA PRO A 63 -10.55 -6.84 13.51
C PRO A 63 -11.17 -8.03 12.78
N LYS A 64 -12.26 -7.81 12.03
CA LYS A 64 -12.95 -8.89 11.31
C LYS A 64 -12.26 -9.26 10.00
N LYS A 65 -11.75 -8.30 9.25
CA LYS A 65 -11.08 -8.51 7.96
C LYS A 65 -10.26 -7.28 7.60
N SER A 66 -8.94 -7.42 7.61
CA SER A 66 -8.03 -6.36 7.17
C SER A 66 -7.72 -6.48 5.69
N THR A 67 -7.66 -5.34 5.01
CA THR A 67 -7.18 -5.23 3.63
C THR A 67 -5.67 -5.43 3.57
N THR A 68 -5.17 -6.08 2.52
CA THR A 68 -3.75 -6.06 2.17
C THR A 68 -3.48 -4.83 1.32
N TYR A 69 -2.54 -4.01 1.75
CA TYR A 69 -2.11 -2.81 1.03
C TYR A 69 -0.95 -3.16 0.10
N ILE A 70 -0.98 -2.61 -1.10
CA ILE A 70 0.04 -2.85 -2.13
C ILE A 70 0.78 -1.53 -2.38
N TYR A 71 2.11 -1.58 -2.26
CA TYR A 71 2.99 -0.44 -2.51
C TYR A 71 4.00 -0.79 -3.58
N ARG A 72 4.26 0.16 -4.46
CA ARG A 72 5.29 0.06 -5.50
C ARG A 72 6.44 0.99 -5.19
N VAL A 73 7.64 0.57 -5.51
CA VAL A 73 8.79 1.47 -5.60
C VAL A 73 8.59 2.33 -6.85
N LYS A 74 8.63 3.65 -6.69
CA LYS A 74 8.49 4.60 -7.80
C LYS A 74 9.79 4.61 -8.61
N ASN A 75 9.65 4.85 -9.91
CA ASN A 75 10.77 4.99 -10.85
C ASN A 75 11.77 3.83 -10.78
N MET A 76 11.28 2.62 -10.49
CA MET A 76 12.12 1.44 -10.50
C MET A 76 12.48 1.11 -11.96
N PRO A 77 13.79 0.94 -12.29
CA PRO A 77 14.23 0.56 -13.62
C PRO A 77 13.60 -0.76 -14.07
N SER A 78 13.52 -1.00 -15.39
CA SER A 78 12.93 -2.22 -15.96
C SER A 78 13.64 -3.51 -15.50
N ASN A 79 14.97 -3.44 -15.27
CA ASN A 79 15.78 -4.51 -14.71
C ASN A 79 15.79 -4.54 -13.16
N GLY A 80 15.08 -3.61 -12.50
CA GLY A 80 14.97 -3.55 -11.06
C GLY A 80 13.97 -4.57 -10.52
N ARG A 81 14.31 -5.19 -9.38
CA ARG A 81 13.42 -6.12 -8.68
C ARG A 81 13.55 -5.99 -7.17
N ILE A 82 12.43 -6.13 -6.48
CA ILE A 82 12.43 -6.20 -5.01
C ILE A 82 12.94 -7.58 -4.61
N THR A 83 14.04 -7.63 -3.85
CA THR A 83 14.69 -8.88 -3.43
C THR A 83 14.47 -9.21 -1.97
N LYS A 84 14.27 -8.19 -1.13
CA LYS A 84 14.06 -8.39 0.31
C LYS A 84 13.07 -7.36 0.87
N VAL A 85 12.22 -7.80 1.78
CA VAL A 85 11.37 -6.94 2.61
C VAL A 85 11.42 -7.42 4.05
N SER A 86 11.41 -6.49 4.99
CA SER A 86 11.39 -6.83 6.42
C SER A 86 10.58 -5.82 7.23
N SER A 87 10.09 -6.27 8.37
CA SER A 87 9.37 -5.47 9.38
C SER A 87 10.11 -5.59 10.72
N SER A 88 10.35 -4.49 11.39
CA SER A 88 10.91 -4.51 12.76
C SER A 88 9.94 -5.09 13.78
N ASN A 89 8.63 -5.16 13.44
CA ASN A 89 7.60 -5.70 14.31
C ASN A 89 6.56 -6.51 13.52
N GLY A 90 6.81 -7.81 13.37
CA GLY A 90 5.93 -8.73 12.66
C GLY A 90 4.54 -8.92 13.31
N LYS A 91 4.39 -8.57 14.60
CA LYS A 91 3.07 -8.59 15.29
C LYS A 91 2.17 -7.45 14.82
N VAL A 92 2.74 -6.32 14.31
CA VAL A 92 1.97 -5.18 13.81
C VAL A 92 1.52 -5.40 12.37
N ALA A 93 2.39 -5.94 11.52
CA ALA A 93 2.06 -6.18 10.13
C ALA A 93 2.87 -7.35 9.53
N LYS A 94 2.20 -8.19 8.73
CA LYS A 94 2.83 -9.18 7.87
C LYS A 94 3.21 -8.52 6.54
N ILE A 95 4.46 -8.75 6.10
CA ILE A 95 4.99 -8.17 4.86
C ILE A 95 5.45 -9.29 3.94
N SER A 96 5.22 -9.11 2.65
CA SER A 96 5.66 -10.03 1.61
C SER A 96 5.95 -9.30 0.30
N ILE A 97 6.75 -9.91 -0.55
CA ILE A 97 6.96 -9.50 -1.93
C ILE A 97 5.81 -10.10 -2.77
N GLY A 98 5.19 -9.27 -3.60
CA GLY A 98 4.28 -9.70 -4.67
C GLY A 98 4.95 -9.46 -6.03
N ASP A 99 4.18 -9.37 -7.12
CA ASP A 99 4.68 -9.11 -8.48
C ASP A 99 5.39 -7.75 -8.54
N ASN A 100 6.64 -7.74 -8.14
CA ASN A 100 7.50 -6.57 -8.00
C ASN A 100 6.89 -5.41 -7.18
N ASN A 101 6.15 -5.76 -6.14
CA ASN A 101 5.53 -4.83 -5.19
C ASN A 101 5.65 -5.34 -3.75
N VAL A 102 5.46 -4.43 -2.79
CA VAL A 102 5.43 -4.73 -1.36
C VAL A 102 3.97 -4.89 -0.93
N ARG A 103 3.63 -6.06 -0.40
CA ARG A 103 2.31 -6.36 0.16
C ARG A 103 2.39 -6.28 1.68
N ILE A 104 1.59 -5.43 2.29
CA ILE A 104 1.56 -5.23 3.74
C ILE A 104 0.15 -5.49 4.25
N LYS A 105 0.02 -6.49 5.13
CA LYS A 105 -1.25 -6.83 5.81
C LYS A 105 -1.16 -6.40 7.28
N PRO A 106 -1.95 -5.42 7.74
CA PRO A 106 -2.04 -5.05 9.14
C PRO A 106 -2.57 -6.22 9.98
N LEU A 107 -1.93 -6.50 11.11
CA LEU A 107 -2.32 -7.55 12.05
C LEU A 107 -2.78 -6.99 13.40
N LYS A 108 -2.21 -5.83 13.81
CA LYS A 108 -2.51 -5.16 15.07
C LYS A 108 -2.20 -3.67 14.94
N VAL A 109 -2.86 -2.86 15.77
CA VAL A 109 -2.51 -1.43 15.96
C VAL A 109 -1.08 -1.30 16.50
N GLY A 110 -0.33 -0.34 15.97
CA GLY A 110 1.04 -0.08 16.41
C GLY A 110 1.91 0.55 15.34
N LYS A 111 3.22 0.58 15.60
CA LYS A 111 4.23 1.10 14.69
C LYS A 111 5.24 0.02 14.33
N SER A 112 5.81 0.11 13.14
CA SER A 112 6.88 -0.77 12.67
C SER A 112 7.73 -0.03 11.64
N THR A 113 9.03 -0.35 11.59
CA THR A 113 9.92 0.10 10.53
C THR A 113 9.96 -0.97 9.44
N ILE A 114 9.66 -0.55 8.21
CA ILE A 114 9.69 -1.40 7.03
C ILE A 114 10.95 -1.13 6.23
N LYS A 115 11.68 -2.18 5.86
CA LYS A 115 12.81 -2.08 4.93
C LYS A 115 12.47 -2.81 3.64
N VAL A 116 12.77 -2.18 2.50
CA VAL A 116 12.53 -2.72 1.15
C VAL A 116 13.83 -2.62 0.37
N THR A 117 14.41 -3.76 -0.01
CA THR A 117 15.63 -3.82 -0.80
C THR A 117 15.31 -4.14 -2.26
N VAL A 118 15.80 -3.30 -3.15
CA VAL A 118 15.71 -3.43 -4.61
C VAL A 118 17.09 -3.73 -5.16
N LYS A 119 17.20 -4.74 -6.03
CA LYS A 119 18.39 -5.06 -6.81
C LYS A 119 18.23 -4.52 -8.23
N THR A 120 19.21 -3.76 -8.71
CA THR A 120 19.32 -3.26 -10.08
C THR A 120 20.71 -3.58 -10.60
N GLY A 121 20.84 -4.60 -11.46
CA GLY A 121 22.14 -5.15 -11.84
C GLY A 121 22.89 -5.68 -10.61
N ARG A 122 24.06 -5.12 -10.31
CA ARG A 122 24.89 -5.42 -9.13
C ARG A 122 24.58 -4.51 -7.92
N LEU A 123 23.73 -3.49 -8.09
CA LEU A 123 23.44 -2.49 -7.05
C LEU A 123 22.26 -2.95 -6.19
N LEU A 124 22.41 -2.85 -4.86
CA LEU A 124 21.35 -3.05 -3.88
C LEU A 124 21.00 -1.72 -3.22
N THR A 125 19.74 -1.31 -3.34
CA THR A 125 19.21 -0.09 -2.71
C THR A 125 18.16 -0.46 -1.68
N THR A 126 18.34 -0.04 -0.42
CA THR A 126 17.39 -0.31 0.66
C THR A 126 16.67 0.96 1.09
N PHE A 127 15.35 0.94 1.00
CA PHE A 127 14.47 2.00 1.47
C PHE A 127 13.95 1.67 2.86
N THR A 128 13.86 2.69 3.72
CA THR A 128 13.29 2.59 5.07
C THR A 128 11.99 3.40 5.15
N SER A 129 10.95 2.81 5.73
CA SER A 129 9.63 3.44 5.90
C SER A 129 9.11 3.27 7.31
N GLN A 130 8.50 4.30 7.87
CA GLN A 130 7.79 4.23 9.14
C GLN A 130 6.32 3.86 8.90
N LEU A 131 5.93 2.66 9.29
CA LEU A 131 4.55 2.20 9.23
C LEU A 131 3.84 2.53 10.54
N THR A 132 2.68 3.19 10.45
CA THR A 132 1.74 3.34 11.55
C THR A 132 0.43 2.65 11.17
N VAL A 133 -0.01 1.73 12.04
CA VAL A 133 -1.29 1.03 11.89
C VAL A 133 -2.26 1.55 12.93
N TYR A 134 -3.38 2.13 12.46
CA TYR A 134 -4.48 2.63 13.30
C TYR A 134 -5.58 1.58 13.43
N LYS A 135 -6.40 1.71 14.48
CA LYS A 135 -7.64 0.94 14.62
C LYS A 135 -8.67 1.46 13.62
N TRP A 136 -9.40 0.54 12.98
CA TRP A 136 -10.54 0.90 12.13
C TRP A 136 -11.56 1.76 12.88
N SER A 137 -11.93 2.87 12.31
CA SER A 137 -12.97 3.75 12.80
C SER A 137 -13.99 3.95 11.69
N ASN A 138 -15.17 3.32 11.82
CA ASN A 138 -16.20 3.39 10.79
C ASN A 138 -16.65 4.85 10.54
N PRO A 139 -16.35 5.44 9.37
CA PRO A 139 -16.68 6.84 9.05
C PRO A 139 -18.12 7.03 8.57
N VAL A 140 -18.91 5.94 8.46
CA VAL A 140 -20.20 5.93 7.77
C VAL A 140 -21.34 6.12 8.76
N ALA A 141 -22.14 7.19 8.60
CA ALA A 141 -23.38 7.42 9.32
C ALA A 141 -24.56 6.70 8.67
N ASN A 142 -24.63 6.75 7.33
CA ASN A 142 -25.62 6.07 6.52
C ASN A 142 -24.99 5.44 5.28
N TYR A 143 -25.44 4.25 4.90
CA TYR A 143 -25.08 3.63 3.64
C TYR A 143 -26.19 2.70 3.15
N LYS A 144 -26.82 3.09 2.04
CA LYS A 144 -27.85 2.29 1.37
C LYS A 144 -27.40 1.92 -0.02
N ILE A 145 -27.74 0.71 -0.46
CA ILE A 145 -27.64 0.24 -1.83
C ILE A 145 -29.06 -0.21 -2.23
N GLY A 146 -29.70 0.56 -3.11
CA GLY A 146 -31.14 0.46 -3.33
C GLY A 146 -31.89 0.68 -2.02
N ASN A 147 -32.74 -0.27 -1.64
CA ASN A 147 -33.49 -0.23 -0.37
C ASN A 147 -32.73 -0.85 0.81
N LYS A 148 -31.58 -1.49 0.56
CA LYS A 148 -30.85 -2.23 1.60
C LYS A 148 -29.91 -1.30 2.39
N GLN A 149 -30.12 -1.24 3.70
CA GLN A 149 -29.25 -0.55 4.64
C GLN A 149 -28.04 -1.44 4.98
N ILE A 150 -26.82 -0.94 4.80
CA ILE A 150 -25.58 -1.70 5.00
C ILE A 150 -24.57 -1.05 5.97
N LYS A 151 -24.89 0.09 6.59
CA LYS A 151 -23.97 0.80 7.50
C LYS A 151 -23.37 -0.08 8.60
N ASN A 152 -24.17 -1.03 9.14
CA ASN A 152 -23.76 -1.91 10.23
C ASN A 152 -22.73 -2.96 9.79
N GLN A 153 -22.60 -3.22 8.49
CA GLN A 153 -21.59 -4.14 7.94
C GLN A 153 -20.17 -3.61 8.17
N PHE A 154 -20.02 -2.29 8.37
CA PHE A 154 -18.73 -1.63 8.57
C PHE A 154 -18.34 -1.41 10.03
N LYS A 155 -19.03 -2.05 10.99
CA LYS A 155 -18.70 -1.91 12.41
C LYS A 155 -17.25 -2.34 12.72
N ASN A 156 -16.80 -3.47 12.18
CA ASN A 156 -15.50 -4.07 12.48
C ASN A 156 -14.66 -4.40 11.22
N THR A 157 -15.07 -3.92 10.06
CA THR A 157 -14.37 -4.13 8.80
C THR A 157 -14.68 -2.99 7.84
N ASN A 158 -13.76 -2.71 6.95
CA ASN A 158 -13.95 -1.76 5.86
C ASN A 158 -14.39 -2.43 4.54
N ILE A 159 -14.67 -3.75 4.57
CA ILE A 159 -15.02 -4.52 3.37
C ILE A 159 -16.39 -5.16 3.55
N TYR A 160 -17.23 -5.05 2.51
CA TYR A 160 -18.51 -5.74 2.42
C TYR A 160 -18.66 -6.43 1.06
N ASN A 161 -19.13 -7.69 1.05
CA ASN A 161 -19.49 -8.39 -0.18
C ASN A 161 -21.00 -8.22 -0.41
N TYR A 162 -21.35 -7.50 -1.47
CA TYR A 162 -22.73 -7.29 -1.88
C TYR A 162 -23.14 -8.34 -2.93
N LYS A 163 -24.12 -9.16 -2.60
CA LYS A 163 -24.69 -10.14 -3.55
C LYS A 163 -25.63 -9.40 -4.52
N LEU A 164 -25.24 -9.32 -5.79
CA LEU A 164 -26.01 -8.67 -6.85
C LEU A 164 -27.20 -9.55 -7.23
N GLY A 165 -28.41 -8.97 -7.18
CA GLY A 165 -29.64 -9.60 -7.65
C GLY A 165 -29.88 -9.34 -9.14
N SER A 166 -31.14 -9.55 -9.57
CA SER A 166 -31.58 -9.29 -10.97
C SER A 166 -31.47 -7.82 -11.36
N LYS A 167 -31.80 -6.91 -10.45
CA LYS A 167 -31.70 -5.47 -10.68
C LYS A 167 -30.24 -5.00 -10.62
N LYS A 168 -29.69 -4.69 -11.80
CA LYS A 168 -28.26 -4.30 -11.92
C LYS A 168 -28.01 -2.82 -11.65
N THR A 169 -28.97 -1.91 -11.92
CA THR A 169 -28.81 -0.47 -11.64
C THR A 169 -29.39 -0.14 -10.28
N LEU A 170 -28.53 0.23 -9.34
CA LEU A 170 -28.90 0.51 -7.96
C LEU A 170 -28.48 1.91 -7.55
N LYS A 171 -29.31 2.56 -6.73
CA LYS A 171 -28.98 3.83 -6.10
C LYS A 171 -28.11 3.59 -4.89
N PHE A 172 -26.98 4.25 -4.83
CA PHE A 172 -26.13 4.39 -3.64
C PHE A 172 -26.50 5.66 -2.93
N ASP A 173 -26.62 5.61 -1.61
CA ASP A 173 -26.85 6.75 -0.73
C ASP A 173 -25.95 6.63 0.48
N VAL A 174 -24.96 7.56 0.57
CA VAL A 174 -23.87 7.48 1.55
C VAL A 174 -23.78 8.79 2.31
N LYS A 175 -23.76 8.72 3.64
CA LYS A 175 -23.55 9.86 4.52
C LYS A 175 -22.40 9.60 5.48
N ALA A 176 -21.44 10.51 5.53
CA ALA A 176 -20.35 10.49 6.50
C ALA A 176 -20.85 10.82 7.90
N LYS A 177 -20.19 10.31 8.94
CA LYS A 177 -20.38 10.73 10.32
C LYS A 177 -19.84 12.15 10.52
N THR A 178 -20.32 12.82 11.58
CA THR A 178 -19.76 14.08 12.04
C THR A 178 -18.26 13.97 12.24
N GLY A 179 -17.50 14.96 11.80
CA GLY A 179 -16.04 14.96 11.81
C GLY A 179 -15.37 14.20 10.66
N TRP A 180 -16.15 13.57 9.76
CA TRP A 180 -15.65 12.90 8.57
C TRP A 180 -16.18 13.55 7.30
N LYS A 181 -15.35 13.63 6.27
CA LYS A 181 -15.72 14.11 4.92
C LYS A 181 -15.49 12.99 3.92
N MET A 182 -16.49 12.70 3.08
CA MET A 182 -16.31 11.85 1.91
C MET A 182 -15.42 12.57 0.89
N THR A 183 -14.31 11.96 0.50
CA THR A 183 -13.32 12.59 -0.39
C THR A 183 -13.26 11.96 -1.77
N SER A 184 -13.71 10.72 -1.90
CA SER A 184 -13.90 10.09 -3.21
C SER A 184 -15.00 9.04 -3.17
N PHE A 185 -15.65 8.84 -4.31
CA PHE A 185 -16.61 7.78 -4.56
C PHE A 185 -16.34 7.23 -5.96
N THR A 186 -15.80 6.00 -6.06
CA THR A 186 -15.35 5.43 -7.32
C THR A 186 -15.93 4.02 -7.48
N TYR A 187 -16.50 3.75 -8.64
CA TYR A 187 -16.86 2.41 -9.09
C TYR A 187 -15.75 1.88 -10.00
N TYR A 188 -15.35 0.65 -9.79
CA TYR A 188 -14.47 -0.13 -10.66
C TYR A 188 -15.30 -1.27 -11.26
N ASP A 189 -15.27 -1.42 -12.57
CA ASP A 189 -15.86 -2.57 -13.27
C ASP A 189 -15.02 -3.83 -13.05
N LYS A 190 -15.45 -4.95 -13.61
CA LYS A 190 -14.73 -6.25 -13.51
C LYS A 190 -13.34 -6.24 -14.15
N LEU A 191 -13.09 -5.35 -15.11
CA LEU A 191 -11.80 -5.17 -15.79
C LEU A 191 -10.91 -4.15 -15.09
N GLY A 192 -11.39 -3.52 -14.00
CA GLY A 192 -10.67 -2.50 -13.24
C GLY A 192 -10.76 -1.08 -13.82
N LYS A 193 -11.57 -0.85 -14.87
CA LYS A 193 -11.85 0.50 -15.37
C LYS A 193 -12.65 1.26 -14.31
N SER A 194 -12.22 2.48 -14.00
CA SER A 194 -12.80 3.29 -12.94
C SER A 194 -13.69 4.40 -13.45
N THR A 195 -14.76 4.68 -12.70
CA THR A 195 -15.62 5.86 -12.87
C THR A 195 -15.79 6.51 -11.51
N SER A 196 -15.39 7.79 -11.39
CA SER A 196 -15.50 8.56 -10.15
C SER A 196 -16.72 9.47 -10.17
N TYR A 197 -17.32 9.63 -9.00
CA TYR A 197 -18.52 10.44 -8.78
C TYR A 197 -18.26 11.48 -7.70
N LEU A 198 -18.80 12.69 -7.90
CA LEU A 198 -18.70 13.77 -6.91
C LEU A 198 -19.85 13.77 -5.91
N SER A 199 -20.92 13.02 -6.19
CA SER A 199 -22.14 12.99 -5.37
C SER A 199 -22.15 11.83 -4.40
N SER A 200 -22.63 12.06 -3.18
CA SER A 200 -22.90 11.04 -2.17
C SER A 200 -24.12 10.15 -2.48
N SER A 201 -24.93 10.53 -3.48
CA SER A 201 -26.08 9.76 -3.96
C SER A 201 -26.02 9.60 -5.47
N LYS A 202 -25.87 8.35 -5.96
CA LYS A 202 -25.71 8.04 -7.38
C LYS A 202 -26.35 6.71 -7.76
N LYS A 203 -27.01 6.66 -8.92
CA LYS A 203 -27.40 5.38 -9.55
C LYS A 203 -26.21 4.84 -10.34
N ILE A 204 -25.84 3.60 -10.09
CA ILE A 204 -24.71 2.92 -10.72
C ILE A 204 -25.18 1.60 -11.28
N LYS A 205 -24.82 1.33 -12.54
CA LYS A 205 -24.98 0.01 -13.16
C LYS A 205 -23.84 -0.88 -12.66
N LEU A 206 -24.19 -1.89 -11.89
CA LEU A 206 -23.25 -2.82 -11.27
C LEU A 206 -23.07 -4.07 -12.11
N GLU A 207 -21.91 -4.69 -12.00
CA GLU A 207 -21.63 -6.03 -12.53
C GLU A 207 -20.89 -6.88 -11.51
N LYS A 208 -21.05 -8.21 -11.58
CA LYS A 208 -20.27 -9.14 -10.75
C LYS A 208 -18.78 -9.00 -11.05
N GLY A 209 -17.95 -9.06 -10.02
CA GLY A 209 -16.51 -8.84 -10.11
C GLY A 209 -16.10 -7.37 -9.97
N GLY A 210 -17.02 -6.42 -10.14
CA GLY A 210 -16.75 -5.00 -9.89
C GLY A 210 -16.66 -4.66 -8.40
N SER A 211 -16.29 -3.40 -8.09
CA SER A 211 -16.24 -2.89 -6.72
C SER A 211 -16.59 -1.41 -6.63
N VAL A 212 -17.13 -1.02 -5.49
CA VAL A 212 -17.32 0.39 -5.12
C VAL A 212 -16.36 0.71 -3.99
N GLN A 213 -15.58 1.79 -4.15
CA GLN A 213 -14.63 2.28 -3.16
C GLN A 213 -14.97 3.72 -2.79
N ILE A 214 -15.05 3.98 -1.50
CA ILE A 214 -15.34 5.31 -0.97
C ILE A 214 -14.29 5.67 0.07
N ASN A 215 -13.61 6.79 -0.13
CA ASN A 215 -12.67 7.33 0.84
C ASN A 215 -13.34 8.40 1.70
N PHE A 216 -13.02 8.35 2.98
CA PHE A 216 -13.41 9.34 3.97
C PHE A 216 -12.18 9.88 4.67
N THR A 217 -12.10 11.18 4.87
CA THR A 217 -11.03 11.81 5.63
C THR A 217 -11.58 12.35 6.94
N ASN A 218 -10.94 11.98 8.04
CA ASN A 218 -11.22 12.56 9.35
C ASN A 218 -10.72 14.01 9.36
N GLN A 219 -11.62 14.97 9.58
CA GLN A 219 -11.31 16.40 9.48
C GLN A 219 -10.36 16.89 10.58
N LYS A 220 -10.33 16.19 11.74
CA LYS A 220 -9.45 16.56 12.85
C LYS A 220 -8.05 15.96 12.71
N THR A 221 -7.94 14.72 12.24
CA THR A 221 -6.66 13.98 12.23
C THR A 221 -6.04 13.82 10.84
N GLY A 222 -6.78 14.09 9.77
CA GLY A 222 -6.37 13.82 8.40
C GLY A 222 -6.33 12.33 8.03
N LEU A 223 -6.72 11.42 8.97
CA LEU A 223 -6.73 9.99 8.70
C LEU A 223 -7.72 9.66 7.58
N VAL A 224 -7.27 8.91 6.60
CA VAL A 224 -8.11 8.43 5.48
C VAL A 224 -8.56 7.00 5.74
N GLU A 225 -9.87 6.79 5.73
CA GLU A 225 -10.51 5.47 5.79
C GLU A 225 -11.14 5.12 4.45
N ASN A 226 -10.87 3.91 3.96
CA ASN A 226 -11.42 3.41 2.70
C ASN A 226 -12.47 2.33 2.99
N VAL A 227 -13.69 2.52 2.46
CA VAL A 227 -14.77 1.54 2.51
C VAL A 227 -14.90 0.88 1.13
N VAL A 228 -14.83 -0.44 1.09
CA VAL A 228 -14.86 -1.23 -0.15
C VAL A 228 -16.06 -2.17 -0.16
N ILE A 229 -16.82 -2.14 -1.26
CA ILE A 229 -17.90 -3.07 -1.53
C ILE A 229 -17.54 -3.89 -2.77
N TRP A 230 -17.39 -5.18 -2.59
CA TRP A 230 -17.21 -6.13 -3.70
C TRP A 230 -18.56 -6.62 -4.19
N ILE A 231 -18.78 -6.57 -5.49
CA ILE A 231 -20.01 -7.03 -6.14
C ILE A 231 -19.84 -8.51 -6.51
N LYS A 232 -20.64 -9.37 -5.87
CA LYS A 232 -20.59 -10.84 -6.00
C LYS A 232 -21.82 -11.38 -6.72
#